data_8f0d6aea04eb534889ac655cf01e14d6
#
_entry.id   8f0d6aea04eb534889ac655cf01e14d6
#
_cell.length_a   1.000
_cell.length_b   1.000
_cell.length_c   1.000
_cell.angle_alpha   90.00
_cell.angle_beta   90.00
_cell.angle_gamma   90.00
#
_symmetry.space_group_name_H-M   'P 1'
#
loop_
_entity.id
_entity.type
_entity.pdbx_description
1 polymer ?
#
loop_
_entity_poly.entity_id
_entity_poly.type
_entity_poly.pdbx_seq_one_letter_code
_entity_poly.pdbx_strand_id
1 'polypeptide(L)'
;VANVEKNLQNALKTVKAESESGSSLIVFPELYLTAYTCGDLFLQDALIQSALDALIKFSKETAYSDAVIVGLPIKKGGELYNCAAVLQSGAILGIVPKTYIPNYNEYYEKRWFASSEKVNCSSVIIDDEEVPFGSNLLFTLSSGAVLGVEICEDLWVPVPPSSELCLNGADI
;
A
#
# COMPACT_ATOMS: atom_id res chain seq x y z
N VAL A 1 -5.55 -1.45 16.64
CA VAL A 1 -4.53 -2.42 16.26
C VAL A 1 -5.22 -3.74 15.95
N ALA A 2 -4.87 -4.35 14.83
CA ALA A 2 -5.39 -5.63 14.32
C ALA A 2 -6.93 -5.72 14.20
N ASN A 3 -7.64 -4.62 14.27
CA ASN A 3 -9.09 -4.58 14.02
C ASN A 3 -9.34 -4.08 12.60
N VAL A 4 -9.11 -4.96 11.63
CA VAL A 4 -9.16 -4.65 10.21
C VAL A 4 -10.53 -4.11 9.79
N GLU A 5 -11.63 -4.71 10.26
CA GLU A 5 -12.99 -4.25 9.92
C GLU A 5 -13.23 -2.81 10.39
N LYS A 6 -12.82 -2.47 11.63
CA LYS A 6 -12.97 -1.10 12.14
C LYS A 6 -12.12 -0.11 11.35
N ASN A 7 -10.88 -0.50 10.99
CA ASN A 7 -9.99 0.35 10.21
C ASN A 7 -10.56 0.58 8.80
N LEU A 8 -11.10 -0.45 8.16
CA LEU A 8 -11.81 -0.36 6.89
C LEU A 8 -13.00 0.60 6.98
N GLN A 9 -13.87 0.44 7.98
CA GLN A 9 -15.04 1.31 8.17
C GLN A 9 -14.64 2.79 8.37
N ASN A 10 -13.53 3.04 9.09
CA ASN A 10 -13.00 4.40 9.26
C ASN A 10 -12.45 4.93 7.93
N ALA A 11 -11.71 4.11 7.16
CA ALA A 11 -11.21 4.50 5.85
C ALA A 11 -12.34 4.87 4.88
N LEU A 12 -13.39 4.05 4.81
CA LEU A 12 -14.56 4.32 3.96
C LEU A 12 -15.23 5.65 4.29
N LYS A 13 -15.37 5.96 5.59
CA LYS A 13 -15.91 7.26 6.03
C LYS A 13 -15.03 8.43 5.62
N THR A 14 -13.71 8.27 5.76
CA THR A 14 -12.73 9.30 5.37
C THR A 14 -12.78 9.53 3.86
N VAL A 15 -12.71 8.46 3.04
CA VAL A 15 -12.77 8.58 1.58
C VAL A 15 -14.06 9.27 1.14
N LYS A 16 -15.20 8.92 1.75
CA LYS A 16 -16.47 9.57 1.44
C LYS A 16 -16.42 11.08 1.70
N ALA A 17 -15.98 11.47 2.90
CA ALA A 17 -15.92 12.89 3.28
C ALA A 17 -14.95 13.69 2.41
N GLU A 18 -13.77 13.12 2.14
CA GLU A 18 -12.74 13.78 1.33
C GLU A 18 -13.14 13.87 -0.16
N SER A 19 -13.77 12.84 -0.71
CA SER A 19 -14.29 12.88 -2.08
C SER A 19 -15.41 13.93 -2.23
N GLU A 20 -16.31 14.04 -1.23
CA GLU A 20 -17.33 15.09 -1.21
C GLU A 20 -16.73 16.51 -1.09
N SER A 21 -15.54 16.64 -0.50
CA SER A 21 -14.80 17.91 -0.41
C SER A 21 -13.96 18.23 -1.65
N GLY A 22 -13.87 17.31 -2.62
CA GLY A 22 -13.17 17.49 -3.89
C GLY A 22 -11.71 17.07 -3.88
N SER A 23 -11.29 16.22 -2.93
CA SER A 23 -9.93 15.68 -2.91
C SER A 23 -9.73 14.67 -4.05
N SER A 24 -8.70 14.89 -4.88
CA SER A 24 -8.35 14.02 -6.01
C SER A 24 -7.37 12.90 -5.65
N LEU A 25 -6.68 13.03 -4.51
CA LEU A 25 -5.78 12.01 -3.98
C LEU A 25 -5.95 11.91 -2.46
N ILE A 26 -6.21 10.71 -1.97
CA ILE A 26 -6.38 10.42 -0.54
C ILE A 26 -5.32 9.39 -0.13
N VAL A 27 -4.46 9.75 0.81
CA VAL A 27 -3.34 8.90 1.26
C VAL A 27 -3.54 8.51 2.72
N PHE A 28 -3.61 7.21 2.97
CA PHE A 28 -3.66 6.66 4.32
C PHE A 28 -2.27 6.31 4.85
N PRO A 29 -2.07 6.30 6.17
CA PRO A 29 -0.81 5.89 6.78
C PRO A 29 -0.35 4.49 6.41
N GLU A 30 0.96 4.25 6.61
CA GLU A 30 1.61 2.93 6.50
C GLU A 30 0.87 1.88 7.32
N LEU A 31 0.65 0.67 6.73
CA LEU A 31 -0.04 -0.46 7.36
C LEU A 31 -1.43 -0.14 7.93
N TYR A 32 -2.12 0.84 7.36
CA TYR A 32 -3.38 1.37 7.91
C TYR A 32 -4.43 0.29 8.19
N LEU A 33 -4.63 -0.67 7.26
CA LEU A 33 -5.68 -1.68 7.42
C LEU A 33 -5.47 -2.57 8.65
N THR A 34 -4.22 -2.85 9.03
CA THR A 34 -3.91 -3.64 10.24
C THR A 34 -3.60 -2.78 11.45
N ALA A 35 -3.18 -1.55 11.26
CA ALA A 35 -2.35 -0.69 12.08
C ALA A 35 -0.88 -1.17 12.16
N TYR A 36 0.03 -0.21 12.40
CA TYR A 36 1.48 -0.45 12.38
C TYR A 36 1.96 -1.36 13.53
N THR A 37 1.42 -1.20 14.73
CA THR A 37 1.92 -1.83 15.96
C THR A 37 1.32 -3.21 16.24
N CYS A 38 1.12 -4.04 15.23
CA CYS A 38 0.58 -5.40 15.38
C CYS A 38 1.58 -6.40 15.97
N GLY A 39 2.89 -6.12 15.94
CA GLY A 39 3.90 -7.03 16.46
C GLY A 39 3.85 -8.40 15.79
N ASP A 40 4.00 -9.47 16.56
CA ASP A 40 4.00 -10.85 16.04
C ASP A 40 2.64 -11.32 15.49
N LEU A 41 1.58 -10.51 15.58
CA LEU A 41 0.34 -10.79 14.86
C LEU A 41 0.54 -10.76 13.34
N PHE A 42 1.55 -10.07 12.82
CA PHE A 42 1.93 -10.15 11.41
C PHE A 42 2.35 -11.54 10.94
N LEU A 43 2.69 -12.45 11.86
CA LEU A 43 2.98 -13.87 11.55
C LEU A 43 1.71 -14.72 11.44
N GLN A 44 0.53 -14.16 11.72
CA GLN A 44 -0.75 -14.85 11.67
C GLN A 44 -1.41 -14.68 10.30
N ASP A 45 -1.56 -15.77 9.55
CA ASP A 45 -2.20 -15.76 8.23
C ASP A 45 -3.62 -15.17 8.27
N ALA A 46 -4.34 -15.35 9.39
CA ALA A 46 -5.68 -14.79 9.57
C ALA A 46 -5.70 -13.25 9.50
N LEU A 47 -4.69 -12.56 10.07
CA LEU A 47 -4.59 -11.10 9.98
C LEU A 47 -4.28 -10.65 8.56
N ILE A 48 -3.35 -11.35 7.90
CA ILE A 48 -2.94 -11.01 6.53
C ILE A 48 -4.10 -11.21 5.54
N GLN A 49 -4.80 -12.34 5.66
CA GLN A 49 -5.98 -12.61 4.82
C GLN A 49 -7.10 -11.58 5.07
N SER A 50 -7.37 -11.25 6.33
CA SER A 50 -8.36 -10.23 6.67
C SER A 50 -8.01 -8.86 6.07
N ALA A 51 -6.72 -8.48 6.06
CA ALA A 51 -6.27 -7.25 5.43
C ALA A 51 -6.46 -7.26 3.90
N LEU A 52 -6.20 -8.40 3.26
CA LEU A 52 -6.42 -8.58 1.82
C LEU A 52 -7.92 -8.51 1.46
N ASP A 53 -8.77 -9.21 2.21
CA ASP A 53 -10.23 -9.17 2.02
C ASP A 53 -10.77 -7.73 2.20
N ALA A 54 -10.22 -7.01 3.18
CA ALA A 54 -10.57 -5.60 3.40
C ALA A 54 -10.11 -4.70 2.24
N LEU A 55 -8.94 -4.94 1.65
CA LEU A 55 -8.49 -4.20 0.46
C LEU A 55 -9.44 -4.39 -0.72
N ILE A 56 -9.83 -5.64 -1.01
CA ILE A 56 -10.77 -5.98 -2.08
C ILE A 56 -12.12 -5.27 -1.87
N LYS A 57 -12.65 -5.31 -0.66
CA LYS A 57 -13.87 -4.61 -0.31
C LYS A 57 -13.71 -3.09 -0.43
N PHE A 58 -12.58 -2.56 0.07
CA PHE A 58 -12.28 -1.13 0.05
C PHE A 58 -12.21 -0.58 -1.38
N SER A 59 -11.54 -1.28 -2.29
CA SER A 59 -11.46 -0.85 -3.70
C SER A 59 -12.85 -0.74 -4.33
N LYS A 60 -13.70 -1.74 -4.15
CA LYS A 60 -15.07 -1.78 -4.71
C LYS A 60 -15.96 -0.68 -4.12
N GLU A 61 -15.89 -0.45 -2.81
CA GLU A 61 -16.73 0.53 -2.11
C GLU A 61 -16.24 1.99 -2.30
N THR A 62 -15.01 2.21 -2.81
CA THR A 62 -14.47 3.53 -3.12
C THR A 62 -14.38 3.83 -4.63
N ALA A 63 -15.11 3.11 -5.46
CA ALA A 63 -15.10 3.26 -6.92
C ALA A 63 -15.49 4.66 -7.43
N TYR A 64 -16.09 5.50 -6.58
CA TYR A 64 -16.46 6.88 -6.86
C TYR A 64 -15.32 7.89 -6.61
N SER A 65 -14.24 7.48 -5.93
CA SER A 65 -13.09 8.35 -5.63
C SER A 65 -12.09 8.37 -6.80
N ASP A 66 -11.33 9.45 -6.94
CA ASP A 66 -10.30 9.56 -7.96
C ASP A 66 -9.15 8.60 -7.66
N ALA A 67 -8.32 8.88 -6.66
CA ALA A 67 -7.23 7.99 -6.28
C ALA A 67 -7.14 7.83 -4.76
N VAL A 68 -6.90 6.60 -4.30
CA VAL A 68 -6.70 6.28 -2.88
C VAL A 68 -5.46 5.41 -2.73
N ILE A 69 -4.60 5.76 -1.76
CA ILE A 69 -3.45 4.93 -1.37
C ILE A 69 -3.69 4.43 0.05
N VAL A 70 -3.59 3.11 0.26
CA VAL A 70 -3.78 2.49 1.58
C VAL A 70 -2.70 1.48 1.90
N GLY A 71 -2.16 1.55 3.12
CA GLY A 71 -1.12 0.64 3.62
C GLY A 71 -1.68 -0.68 4.15
N LEU A 72 -1.04 -1.80 3.79
CA LEU A 72 -1.36 -3.15 4.28
C LEU A 72 -0.19 -4.12 4.13
N PRO A 73 -0.15 -5.23 4.91
CA PRO A 73 0.78 -6.32 4.67
C PRO A 73 0.28 -7.24 3.54
N ILE A 74 1.17 -7.65 2.64
CA ILE A 74 0.89 -8.63 1.56
C ILE A 74 1.89 -9.78 1.65
N LYS A 75 1.38 -11.02 1.66
CA LYS A 75 2.21 -12.25 1.61
C LYS A 75 2.37 -12.71 0.16
N LYS A 76 3.63 -12.88 -0.28
CA LYS A 76 3.94 -13.36 -1.62
C LYS A 76 5.23 -14.16 -1.64
N GLY A 77 5.23 -15.31 -2.32
CA GLY A 77 6.42 -16.16 -2.47
C GLY A 77 7.00 -16.66 -1.16
N GLY A 78 6.19 -16.77 -0.10
CA GLY A 78 6.62 -17.17 1.25
C GLY A 78 7.15 -16.02 2.13
N GLU A 79 7.33 -14.83 1.57
CA GLU A 79 7.74 -13.62 2.30
C GLU A 79 6.51 -12.72 2.58
N LEU A 80 6.62 -11.90 3.63
CA LEU A 80 5.65 -10.86 3.95
C LEU A 80 6.24 -9.49 3.61
N TYR A 81 5.47 -8.65 2.94
CA TYR A 81 5.87 -7.31 2.54
C TYR A 81 4.97 -6.26 3.19
N ASN A 82 5.57 -5.15 3.62
CA ASN A 82 4.87 -3.93 3.99
C ASN A 82 4.58 -3.16 2.69
N CYS A 83 3.31 -2.97 2.35
CA CYS A 83 2.91 -2.49 1.04
C CYS A 83 1.97 -1.29 1.12
N ALA A 84 1.99 -0.49 0.04
CA ALA A 84 0.95 0.47 -0.30
C ALA A 84 0.17 -0.03 -1.52
N ALA A 85 -1.14 -0.08 -1.45
CA ALA A 85 -2.03 -0.34 -2.58
C ALA A 85 -2.53 0.98 -3.16
N VAL A 86 -2.45 1.13 -4.48
CA VAL A 86 -3.00 2.27 -5.21
C VAL A 86 -4.31 1.86 -5.87
N LEU A 87 -5.38 2.57 -5.53
CA LEU A 87 -6.74 2.29 -5.97
C LEU A 87 -7.27 3.45 -6.81
N GLN A 88 -8.04 3.17 -7.85
CA GLN A 88 -8.75 4.17 -8.63
C GLN A 88 -9.99 3.53 -9.29
N SER A 89 -11.12 4.20 -9.20
CA SER A 89 -12.35 3.79 -9.91
C SER A 89 -12.76 2.33 -9.67
N GLY A 90 -12.54 1.81 -8.46
CA GLY A 90 -12.89 0.44 -8.09
C GLY A 90 -11.83 -0.61 -8.42
N ALA A 91 -10.75 -0.25 -9.09
CA ALA A 91 -9.65 -1.14 -9.43
C ALA A 91 -8.45 -0.96 -8.48
N ILE A 92 -7.69 -2.03 -8.27
CA ILE A 92 -6.36 -2.00 -7.66
C ILE A 92 -5.35 -1.83 -8.78
N LEU A 93 -4.81 -0.63 -8.95
CA LEU A 93 -3.88 -0.32 -10.04
C LEU A 93 -2.52 -0.99 -9.85
N GLY A 94 -2.10 -1.19 -8.60
CA GLY A 94 -0.86 -1.86 -8.27
C GLY A 94 -0.57 -1.85 -6.78
N ILE A 95 0.42 -2.66 -6.41
CA ILE A 95 0.92 -2.82 -5.05
C ILE A 95 2.40 -2.44 -5.02
N VAL A 96 2.76 -1.51 -4.15
CA VAL A 96 4.13 -1.04 -3.97
C VAL A 96 4.68 -1.59 -2.65
N PRO A 97 5.61 -2.56 -2.66
CA PRO A 97 6.29 -3.04 -1.46
C PRO A 97 7.39 -2.08 -1.03
N LYS A 98 7.54 -1.88 0.28
CA LYS A 98 8.60 -1.08 0.90
C LYS A 98 9.98 -1.65 0.58
N THR A 99 10.92 -0.79 0.22
CA THR A 99 12.28 -1.17 -0.16
C THR A 99 13.20 -1.23 1.05
N TYR A 100 13.26 -0.16 1.82
CA TYR A 100 14.16 -0.05 2.97
C TYR A 100 13.42 -0.37 4.27
N ILE A 101 13.82 -1.47 4.91
CA ILE A 101 13.16 -1.99 6.11
C ILE A 101 13.94 -1.52 7.34
N PRO A 102 13.42 -0.59 8.16
CA PRO A 102 14.12 -0.11 9.35
C PRO A 102 14.29 -1.21 10.40
N ASN A 103 15.48 -1.25 11.01
CA ASN A 103 15.81 -2.23 12.05
C ASN A 103 16.79 -1.63 13.05
N TYR A 104 16.45 -0.49 13.61
CA TYR A 104 17.24 0.28 14.58
C TYR A 104 16.30 1.03 15.54
N ASN A 105 16.80 1.39 16.72
CA ASN A 105 16.03 2.02 17.80
C ASN A 105 14.74 1.22 18.12
N GLU A 106 13.60 1.87 18.07
CA GLU A 106 12.27 1.28 18.26
C GLU A 106 11.77 0.47 17.05
N TYR A 107 12.46 0.55 15.91
CA TYR A 107 12.07 -0.17 14.70
C TYR A 107 12.77 -1.52 14.61
N TYR A 108 11.99 -2.58 14.37
CA TYR A 108 12.47 -3.96 14.17
C TYR A 108 11.64 -4.68 13.10
N GLU A 109 11.33 -3.95 12.02
CA GLU A 109 10.47 -4.43 10.93
C GLU A 109 11.03 -5.65 10.20
N LYS A 110 12.36 -5.83 10.17
CA LYS A 110 13.01 -7.02 9.57
C LYS A 110 12.61 -8.35 10.24
N ARG A 111 11.99 -8.29 11.43
CA ARG A 111 11.41 -9.47 12.07
C ARG A 111 10.23 -10.03 11.26
N TRP A 112 9.51 -9.19 10.54
CA TRP A 112 8.29 -9.57 9.83
C TRP A 112 8.37 -9.35 8.33
N PHE A 113 8.98 -8.26 7.89
CA PHE A 113 8.89 -7.80 6.51
C PHE A 113 10.19 -7.98 5.74
N ALA A 114 10.03 -8.41 4.48
CA ALA A 114 11.07 -8.46 3.49
C ALA A 114 11.15 -7.15 2.70
N SER A 115 12.35 -6.82 2.21
CA SER A 115 12.59 -5.73 1.26
C SER A 115 12.00 -6.05 -0.12
N SER A 116 11.54 -5.03 -0.85
CA SER A 116 11.14 -5.15 -2.24
C SER A 116 12.23 -5.71 -3.17
N GLU A 117 13.51 -5.60 -2.78
CA GLU A 117 14.63 -6.20 -3.51
C GLU A 117 14.55 -7.74 -3.64
N LYS A 118 13.75 -8.39 -2.77
CA LYS A 118 13.48 -9.83 -2.85
C LYS A 118 12.34 -10.21 -3.79
N VAL A 119 11.69 -9.23 -4.41
CA VAL A 119 10.54 -9.46 -5.29
C VAL A 119 11.02 -10.10 -6.60
N ASN A 120 10.61 -11.33 -6.86
CA ASN A 120 11.03 -12.11 -8.03
C ASN A 120 10.02 -12.07 -9.18
N CYS A 121 8.95 -11.30 -9.04
CA CYS A 121 7.81 -11.30 -9.96
C CYS A 121 7.19 -9.92 -10.02
N SER A 122 6.64 -9.57 -11.17
CA SER A 122 6.06 -8.26 -11.46
C SER A 122 4.59 -8.11 -11.08
N SER A 123 3.94 -9.17 -10.56
CA SER A 123 2.50 -9.14 -10.25
C SER A 123 2.12 -10.06 -9.09
N VAL A 124 0.94 -9.83 -8.54
CA VAL A 124 0.28 -10.68 -7.53
C VAL A 124 -1.18 -10.90 -7.95
N ILE A 125 -1.74 -12.07 -7.63
CA ILE A 125 -3.17 -12.34 -7.89
C ILE A 125 -3.99 -11.85 -6.69
N ILE A 126 -4.93 -10.96 -6.93
CA ILE A 126 -5.87 -10.43 -5.94
C ILE A 126 -7.27 -10.46 -6.58
N ASP A 127 -8.23 -11.16 -5.94
CA ASP A 127 -9.61 -11.31 -6.43
C ASP A 127 -9.67 -11.84 -7.89
N ASP A 128 -8.85 -12.86 -8.19
CA ASP A 128 -8.66 -13.49 -9.50
C ASP A 128 -8.08 -12.57 -10.61
N GLU A 129 -7.68 -11.35 -10.26
CA GLU A 129 -7.03 -10.41 -11.17
C GLU A 129 -5.52 -10.35 -10.97
N GLU A 130 -4.78 -10.16 -12.06
CA GLU A 130 -3.34 -9.95 -12.01
C GLU A 130 -3.03 -8.47 -11.76
N VAL A 131 -2.53 -8.16 -10.55
CA VAL A 131 -2.22 -6.81 -10.09
C VAL A 131 -0.71 -6.58 -10.13
N PRO A 132 -0.20 -5.50 -10.74
CA PRO A 132 1.22 -5.13 -10.71
C PRO A 132 1.79 -5.06 -9.30
N PHE A 133 3.00 -5.61 -9.10
CA PHE A 133 3.67 -5.67 -7.80
C PHE A 133 5.14 -5.28 -7.93
N GLY A 134 5.53 -4.12 -7.41
CA GLY A 134 6.90 -3.62 -7.51
C GLY A 134 7.09 -2.22 -6.92
N SER A 135 8.34 -1.89 -6.56
CA SER A 135 8.69 -0.57 -6.00
C SER A 135 8.93 0.53 -7.05
N ASN A 136 8.96 0.16 -8.33
CA ASN A 136 9.23 1.07 -9.46
C ASN A 136 7.97 1.34 -10.31
N LEU A 137 6.79 1.15 -9.75
CA LEU A 137 5.54 1.39 -10.45
C LEU A 137 5.22 2.89 -10.53
N LEU A 138 4.75 3.31 -11.69
CA LEU A 138 4.16 4.64 -11.91
C LEU A 138 2.68 4.49 -12.27
N PHE A 139 1.85 5.36 -11.72
CA PHE A 139 0.40 5.31 -11.89
C PHE A 139 -0.11 6.60 -12.53
N THR A 140 -0.69 6.51 -13.72
CA THR A 140 -1.35 7.66 -14.34
C THR A 140 -2.73 7.85 -13.74
N LEU A 141 -2.94 8.95 -13.05
CA LEU A 141 -4.22 9.31 -12.44
C LEU A 141 -5.21 9.86 -13.47
N SER A 142 -6.50 9.91 -13.13
CA SER A 142 -7.55 10.47 -13.99
C SER A 142 -7.30 11.93 -14.37
N SER A 143 -6.57 12.68 -13.54
CA SER A 143 -6.12 14.04 -13.80
C SER A 143 -5.05 14.16 -14.88
N GLY A 144 -4.42 13.04 -15.26
CA GLY A 144 -3.24 12.98 -16.12
C GLY A 144 -1.91 13.09 -15.36
N ALA A 145 -1.91 13.36 -14.06
CA ALA A 145 -0.70 13.36 -13.25
C ALA A 145 -0.16 11.93 -13.07
N VAL A 146 1.15 11.80 -13.02
CA VAL A 146 1.85 10.54 -12.80
C VAL A 146 2.30 10.44 -11.35
N LEU A 147 1.79 9.44 -10.65
CA LEU A 147 2.05 9.19 -9.23
C LEU A 147 3.13 8.12 -9.05
N GLY A 148 4.13 8.40 -8.20
CA GLY A 148 5.06 7.45 -7.61
C GLY A 148 4.74 7.24 -6.13
N VAL A 149 5.10 6.10 -5.57
CA VAL A 149 4.86 5.80 -4.14
C VAL A 149 6.11 5.25 -3.48
N GLU A 150 6.46 5.81 -2.32
CA GLU A 150 7.48 5.27 -1.42
C GLU A 150 6.95 5.23 0.02
N ILE A 151 7.52 4.43 0.90
CA ILE A 151 6.98 4.15 2.22
C ILE A 151 7.99 4.46 3.32
N CYS A 152 7.72 5.51 4.13
CA CYS A 152 8.41 5.83 5.38
C CYS A 152 9.94 5.85 5.25
N GLU A 153 10.64 4.77 5.66
CA GLU A 153 12.12 4.67 5.63
C GLU A 153 12.70 4.87 4.23
N ASP A 154 11.92 4.57 3.19
CA ASP A 154 12.34 4.75 1.80
C ASP A 154 12.79 6.20 1.52
N LEU A 155 12.16 7.20 2.18
CA LEU A 155 12.50 8.62 2.02
C LEU A 155 13.86 8.99 2.66
N TRP A 156 14.28 8.26 3.71
CA TRP A 156 15.42 8.69 4.56
C TRP A 156 16.78 8.15 4.12
N VAL A 157 16.83 7.41 3.04
CA VAL A 157 18.08 6.86 2.49
C VAL A 157 18.77 7.85 1.55
N PRO A 158 20.09 7.69 1.28
CA PRO A 158 20.83 8.62 0.41
C PRO A 158 20.28 8.74 -1.03
N VAL A 159 19.70 7.66 -1.55
CA VAL A 159 19.02 7.64 -2.86
C VAL A 159 17.67 6.97 -2.66
N PRO A 160 16.61 7.76 -2.36
CA PRO A 160 15.27 7.23 -2.14
C PRO A 160 14.64 6.73 -3.46
N PRO A 161 13.68 5.79 -3.42
CA PRO A 161 12.94 5.34 -4.60
C PRO A 161 12.33 6.50 -5.40
N SER A 162 11.87 7.55 -4.74
CA SER A 162 11.35 8.77 -5.38
C SER A 162 12.33 9.41 -6.36
N SER A 163 13.65 9.27 -6.15
CA SER A 163 14.66 9.77 -7.11
C SER A 163 14.53 9.09 -8.47
N GLU A 164 14.39 7.76 -8.50
CA GLU A 164 14.19 7.01 -9.74
C GLU A 164 12.78 7.22 -10.31
N LEU A 165 11.77 7.28 -9.46
CA LEU A 165 10.39 7.52 -9.88
C LEU A 165 10.27 8.89 -10.57
N CYS A 166 10.87 9.95 -10.02
CA CYS A 166 10.92 11.28 -10.64
C CYS A 166 11.67 11.26 -11.98
N LEU A 167 12.83 10.57 -12.07
CA LEU A 167 13.58 10.45 -13.32
C LEU A 167 12.79 9.70 -14.40
N ASN A 168 11.87 8.82 -14.01
CA ASN A 168 10.98 8.08 -14.90
C ASN A 168 9.63 8.78 -15.14
N GLY A 169 9.44 10.00 -14.62
CA GLY A 169 8.31 10.86 -14.96
C GLY A 169 7.20 10.94 -13.92
N ALA A 170 7.47 10.63 -12.65
CA ALA A 170 6.53 10.94 -11.57
C ALA A 170 6.43 12.46 -11.36
N ASP A 171 5.19 12.95 -11.25
CA ASP A 171 4.86 14.35 -10.93
C ASP A 171 4.61 14.53 -9.44
N ILE A 172 4.13 13.46 -8.79
CA ILE A 172 3.72 13.40 -7.37
C ILE A 172 4.34 12.19 -6.72
#